data_55d4807c5f3d67cf7a47d379125fd0ec
#
_entry.id   55d4807c5f3d67cf7a47d379125fd0ec
#
_cell.length_a   1.000
_cell.length_b   1.000
_cell.length_c   1.000
_cell.angle_alpha   90.00
_cell.angle_beta   90.00
_cell.angle_gamma   90.00
#
_symmetry.space_group_name_H-M   'P 1'
#
loop_
_entity.id
_entity.type
_entity.pdbx_description
1 polymer ?
#
loop_
_entity_poly.entity_id
_entity_poly.type
_entity_poly.pdbx_seq_one_letter_code
_entity_poly.pdbx_strand_id
1 'polypeptide(L)'
;MHPRGLFLFLPSPSMSKVRTAYFCQSCGTQSPKWVGKCPNCGEWNTFVEEVVQKQESNTTGARTSQKLSKPRPIADLQSAQLPRFPIVDQELNRVLGGGLVPGSLILFGGEPGIGKSTLMLQMALKQLNLSVLYVSGEESEEQIRMRAERLGLDNPRCLVLMETSLENILLHAEEIKPDVLIIDSIQTLSSQGIESSPGSVSQVRECASRMMKFAKESNTVVFLIGHITKEGTLAGPKVLEHMVDTVLQFEGDRHHIYRLMRTTKNRFGSTNELGINEMQGAG
;
A
#
# COMPACT_ATOMS: atom_id res chain seq x y z
N MET A 1 -11.35 -66.41 -27.62
CA MET A 1 -10.72 -65.17 -28.07
C MET A 1 -11.15 -64.08 -27.11
N HIS A 2 -10.28 -63.70 -26.15
CA HIS A 2 -10.51 -62.56 -25.22
C HIS A 2 -9.74 -61.37 -25.72
N PRO A 3 -10.35 -60.14 -25.78
CA PRO A 3 -9.62 -58.93 -26.09
C PRO A 3 -8.89 -58.44 -24.80
N ARG A 4 -7.59 -58.19 -24.95
CA ARG A 4 -6.73 -57.57 -23.93
C ARG A 4 -7.08 -56.10 -23.84
N GLY A 5 -7.60 -55.68 -22.68
CA GLY A 5 -7.79 -54.25 -22.36
C GLY A 5 -6.43 -53.53 -22.17
N LEU A 6 -6.25 -52.48 -22.93
CA LEU A 6 -5.12 -51.57 -22.87
C LEU A 6 -5.38 -50.57 -21.74
N PHE A 7 -4.71 -50.75 -20.58
CA PHE A 7 -4.72 -49.73 -19.51
C PHE A 7 -3.82 -48.57 -19.91
N LEU A 8 -4.41 -47.47 -20.26
CA LEU A 8 -3.70 -46.18 -20.40
C LEU A 8 -3.36 -45.65 -19.00
N PHE A 9 -2.07 -45.70 -18.67
CA PHE A 9 -1.54 -44.96 -17.51
C PHE A 9 -1.60 -43.47 -17.79
N LEU A 10 -2.52 -42.76 -17.14
CA LEU A 10 -2.48 -41.30 -17.06
C LEU A 10 -1.35 -40.91 -16.12
N PRO A 11 -0.47 -39.97 -16.50
CA PRO A 11 0.55 -39.47 -15.59
C PRO A 11 -0.13 -38.72 -14.44
N SER A 12 0.20 -39.06 -13.20
CA SER A 12 -0.21 -38.36 -12.00
C SER A 12 0.29 -36.92 -12.05
N PRO A 13 -0.52 -35.91 -11.61
CA PRO A 13 -0.08 -34.52 -11.57
C PRO A 13 1.14 -34.38 -10.65
N SER A 14 2.20 -33.77 -11.15
CA SER A 14 3.40 -33.46 -10.37
C SER A 14 3.02 -32.52 -9.22
N MET A 15 3.12 -33.02 -7.98
CA MET A 15 2.97 -32.18 -6.79
C MET A 15 4.07 -31.12 -6.81
N SER A 16 3.70 -29.88 -6.99
CA SER A 16 4.60 -28.73 -6.81
C SER A 16 5.15 -28.76 -5.38
N LYS A 17 6.48 -28.74 -5.24
CA LYS A 17 7.13 -28.71 -3.93
C LYS A 17 6.82 -27.37 -3.26
N VAL A 18 5.89 -27.37 -2.33
CA VAL A 18 5.64 -26.26 -1.39
C VAL A 18 6.95 -26.04 -0.61
N ARG A 19 7.50 -24.85 -0.70
CA ARG A 19 8.66 -24.43 0.10
C ARG A 19 8.18 -23.49 1.18
N THR A 20 8.49 -23.80 2.43
CA THR A 20 8.29 -22.88 3.55
C THR A 20 9.55 -22.06 3.77
N ALA A 21 9.36 -20.82 4.17
CA ALA A 21 10.43 -19.92 4.61
C ALA A 21 9.96 -19.13 5.84
N TYR A 22 10.92 -18.68 6.61
CA TYR A 22 10.64 -17.90 7.83
C TYR A 22 10.89 -16.43 7.56
N PHE A 23 9.93 -15.58 7.94
CA PHE A 23 10.02 -14.13 7.76
C PHE A 23 10.00 -13.43 9.11
N CYS A 24 10.94 -12.52 9.32
CA CYS A 24 10.94 -11.66 10.49
C CYS A 24 9.77 -10.66 10.41
N GLN A 25 8.86 -10.68 11.38
CA GLN A 25 7.68 -9.81 11.43
C GLN A 25 8.04 -8.32 11.61
N SER A 26 9.23 -8.03 12.16
CA SER A 26 9.68 -6.64 12.37
C SER A 26 10.36 -6.02 11.15
N CYS A 27 11.16 -6.79 10.39
CA CYS A 27 11.95 -6.22 9.29
C CYS A 27 11.80 -6.95 7.95
N GLY A 28 11.02 -8.03 7.87
CA GLY A 28 10.80 -8.79 6.65
C GLY A 28 11.99 -9.61 6.16
N THR A 29 13.06 -9.76 6.95
CA THR A 29 14.21 -10.61 6.57
C THR A 29 13.77 -12.05 6.45
N GLN A 30 14.08 -12.67 5.31
CA GLN A 30 13.80 -14.08 5.06
C GLN A 30 14.93 -14.98 5.56
N SER A 31 14.57 -16.11 6.15
CA SER A 31 15.49 -17.18 6.55
C SER A 31 14.94 -18.53 6.10
N PRO A 32 15.80 -19.47 5.66
CA PRO A 32 15.37 -20.84 5.30
C PRO A 32 14.98 -21.68 6.52
N LYS A 33 15.28 -21.21 7.73
CA LYS A 33 14.95 -21.88 9.00
C LYS A 33 14.62 -20.84 10.06
N TRP A 34 13.88 -21.26 11.07
CA TRP A 34 13.60 -20.41 12.22
C TRP A 34 14.88 -20.04 12.96
N VAL A 35 15.02 -18.77 13.34
CA VAL A 35 16.13 -18.23 14.13
C VAL A 35 15.56 -17.41 15.28
N GLY A 36 16.11 -17.61 16.49
CA GLY A 36 15.61 -16.93 17.70
C GLY A 36 15.83 -15.44 17.70
N LYS A 37 16.93 -14.95 17.10
CA LYS A 37 17.27 -13.52 16.97
C LYS A 37 17.44 -13.16 15.50
N CYS A 38 16.75 -12.12 15.06
CA CYS A 38 16.87 -11.66 13.67
C CYS A 38 18.26 -11.06 13.42
N PRO A 39 19.03 -11.55 12.42
CA PRO A 39 20.36 -11.03 12.12
C PRO A 39 20.35 -9.60 11.57
N ASN A 40 19.21 -9.15 11.05
CA ASN A 40 19.07 -7.83 10.41
C ASN A 40 18.63 -6.74 11.40
N CYS A 41 17.53 -6.96 12.16
CA CYS A 41 17.01 -5.95 13.09
C CYS A 41 17.35 -6.22 14.55
N GLY A 42 17.90 -7.39 14.88
CA GLY A 42 18.29 -7.74 16.25
C GLY A 42 17.14 -8.16 17.18
N GLU A 43 15.90 -8.14 16.71
CA GLU A 43 14.71 -8.51 17.47
C GLU A 43 14.65 -10.02 17.72
N TRP A 44 14.11 -10.40 18.89
CA TRP A 44 13.97 -11.79 19.30
C TRP A 44 12.60 -12.35 19.00
N ASN A 45 12.52 -13.64 18.66
CA ASN A 45 11.27 -14.41 18.45
C ASN A 45 10.31 -13.79 17.42
N THR A 46 10.83 -13.14 16.38
CA THR A 46 10.06 -12.43 15.36
C THR A 46 9.87 -13.24 14.07
N PHE A 47 10.45 -14.43 13.95
CA PHE A 47 10.32 -15.26 12.75
C PHE A 47 9.04 -16.09 12.77
N VAL A 48 8.23 -15.92 11.72
CA VAL A 48 7.02 -16.70 11.46
C VAL A 48 7.21 -17.48 10.16
N GLU A 49 6.74 -18.73 10.14
CA GLU A 49 6.76 -19.58 8.97
C GLU A 49 5.69 -19.13 7.97
N GLU A 50 6.10 -18.90 6.73
CA GLU A 50 5.19 -18.59 5.63
C GLU A 50 5.45 -19.54 4.46
N VAL A 51 4.37 -19.90 3.76
CA VAL A 51 4.44 -20.75 2.56
C VAL A 51 4.85 -19.88 1.38
N VAL A 52 5.96 -20.23 0.72
CA VAL A 52 6.45 -19.53 -0.47
C VAL A 52 6.39 -20.49 -1.65
N GLN A 53 5.43 -20.31 -2.55
CA GLN A 53 5.48 -20.95 -3.86
C GLN A 53 6.28 -20.08 -4.83
N LYS A 54 7.25 -20.68 -5.45
CA LYS A 54 7.93 -20.08 -6.59
C LYS A 54 7.04 -20.35 -7.81
N GLN A 55 6.26 -19.37 -8.23
CA GLN A 55 5.73 -19.41 -9.58
C GLN A 55 6.91 -19.49 -10.54
N GLU A 56 7.04 -20.61 -11.22
CA GLU A 56 7.82 -20.65 -12.45
C GLU A 56 7.14 -19.67 -13.40
N SER A 57 7.79 -18.55 -13.61
CA SER A 57 7.38 -17.57 -14.61
C SER A 57 7.40 -18.27 -15.97
N ASN A 58 6.27 -18.81 -16.41
CA ASN A 58 6.03 -19.13 -17.80
C ASN A 58 5.98 -17.82 -18.58
N THR A 59 7.17 -17.28 -18.84
CA THR A 59 7.37 -16.17 -19.76
C THR A 59 7.30 -16.68 -21.19
N THR A 60 6.11 -17.08 -21.62
CA THR A 60 5.78 -17.16 -23.04
C THR A 60 4.72 -16.09 -23.30
N GLY A 61 5.14 -14.95 -23.77
CA GLY A 61 4.23 -13.97 -24.34
C GLY A 61 4.50 -12.54 -23.86
N ALA A 62 4.93 -11.71 -24.79
CA ALA A 62 5.04 -10.26 -24.73
C ALA A 62 6.07 -9.71 -23.73
N ARG A 63 7.32 -9.69 -24.15
CA ARG A 63 8.26 -8.63 -23.76
C ARG A 63 7.66 -7.30 -24.23
N THR A 64 6.80 -6.69 -23.42
CA THR A 64 6.60 -5.24 -23.51
C THR A 64 8.00 -4.65 -23.39
N SER A 65 8.45 -3.98 -24.43
CA SER A 65 9.75 -3.32 -24.50
C SER A 65 9.80 -2.28 -23.37
N GLN A 66 10.28 -2.69 -22.19
CA GLN A 66 10.74 -1.73 -21.20
C GLN A 66 11.78 -0.89 -21.92
N LYS A 67 11.48 0.37 -22.17
CA LYS A 67 12.45 1.34 -22.64
C LYS A 67 13.57 1.35 -21.60
N LEU A 68 14.68 0.67 -21.92
CA LEU A 68 15.89 0.72 -21.12
C LEU A 68 16.29 2.19 -21.03
N SER A 69 16.14 2.78 -19.86
CA SER A 69 16.59 4.15 -19.62
C SER A 69 18.11 4.19 -19.77
N LYS A 70 18.60 5.05 -20.68
CA LYS A 70 20.04 5.23 -20.86
C LYS A 70 20.58 6.12 -19.74
N PRO A 71 21.77 5.81 -19.17
CA PRO A 71 22.42 6.72 -18.24
C PRO A 71 22.61 8.09 -18.88
N ARG A 72 22.35 9.16 -18.10
CA ARG A 72 22.56 10.56 -18.51
C ARG A 72 23.41 11.27 -17.47
N PRO A 73 24.27 12.21 -17.87
CA PRO A 73 24.97 13.09 -16.95
C PRO A 73 23.96 13.87 -16.09
N ILE A 74 24.28 14.11 -14.82
CA ILE A 74 23.41 14.88 -13.93
C ILE A 74 23.16 16.31 -14.42
N ALA A 75 24.13 16.89 -15.13
CA ALA A 75 24.02 18.23 -15.74
C ALA A 75 22.93 18.29 -16.83
N ASP A 76 22.60 17.18 -17.48
CA ASP A 76 21.57 17.07 -18.51
C ASP A 76 20.17 16.88 -17.91
N LEU A 77 20.08 16.66 -16.60
CA LEU A 77 18.81 16.54 -15.89
C LEU A 77 18.28 17.94 -15.61
N GLN A 78 17.15 18.29 -16.22
CA GLN A 78 16.50 19.54 -15.92
C GLN A 78 16.09 19.56 -14.44
N SER A 79 16.53 20.56 -13.69
CA SER A 79 16.06 20.86 -12.34
C SER A 79 14.65 21.46 -12.44
N ALA A 80 13.67 20.64 -12.78
CA ALA A 80 12.28 21.05 -12.69
C ALA A 80 11.86 21.03 -11.22
N GLN A 81 11.26 22.10 -10.73
CA GLN A 81 10.49 22.02 -9.50
C GLN A 81 9.46 20.92 -9.70
N LEU A 82 9.45 19.91 -8.82
CA LEU A 82 8.49 18.84 -8.90
C LEU A 82 7.07 19.44 -8.83
N PRO A 83 6.22 19.22 -9.85
CA PRO A 83 4.85 19.69 -9.79
C PRO A 83 4.18 19.13 -8.55
N ARG A 84 3.31 19.90 -7.92
CA ARG A 84 2.54 19.47 -6.76
C ARG A 84 1.07 19.72 -7.01
N PHE A 85 0.24 18.77 -6.61
CA PHE A 85 -1.20 18.99 -6.51
C PHE A 85 -1.50 19.58 -5.12
N PRO A 86 -1.96 20.85 -5.02
CA PRO A 86 -2.34 21.40 -3.73
C PRO A 86 -3.54 20.65 -3.16
N ILE A 87 -3.52 20.41 -1.86
CA ILE A 87 -4.63 19.77 -1.14
C ILE A 87 -5.49 20.86 -0.50
N VAL A 88 -6.81 20.69 -0.55
CA VAL A 88 -7.77 21.60 0.07
C VAL A 88 -7.62 21.63 1.60
N ASP A 89 -7.32 20.49 2.21
CA ASP A 89 -7.00 20.40 3.63
C ASP A 89 -5.64 21.05 3.90
N GLN A 90 -5.65 22.19 4.61
CA GLN A 90 -4.46 23.01 4.82
C GLN A 90 -3.42 22.33 5.72
N GLU A 91 -3.86 21.57 6.73
CA GLU A 91 -2.95 20.86 7.63
C GLU A 91 -2.24 19.72 6.91
N LEU A 92 -2.98 18.90 6.17
CA LEU A 92 -2.41 17.82 5.35
C LEU A 92 -1.49 18.41 4.26
N ASN A 93 -1.91 19.49 3.61
CA ASN A 93 -1.11 20.18 2.59
C ASN A 93 0.24 20.68 3.16
N ARG A 94 0.20 21.30 4.35
CA ARG A 94 1.38 21.83 5.04
C ARG A 94 2.34 20.71 5.44
N VAL A 95 1.84 19.66 6.07
CA VAL A 95 2.64 18.51 6.55
C VAL A 95 3.29 17.74 5.40
N LEU A 96 2.67 17.74 4.21
CA LEU A 96 3.25 17.16 2.99
C LEU A 96 4.26 18.10 2.30
N GLY A 97 4.43 19.33 2.79
CA GLY A 97 5.36 20.30 2.23
C GLY A 97 4.80 21.05 1.02
N GLY A 98 3.49 21.31 1.00
CA GLY A 98 2.79 22.12 -0.02
C GLY A 98 2.12 21.33 -1.13
N GLY A 99 1.76 20.08 -0.89
CA GLY A 99 0.93 19.29 -1.81
C GLY A 99 1.47 17.90 -2.14
N LEU A 100 0.69 17.20 -2.93
CA LEU A 100 1.00 15.83 -3.40
C LEU A 100 1.98 15.89 -4.57
N VAL A 101 3.02 15.08 -4.51
CA VAL A 101 3.98 14.93 -5.60
C VAL A 101 3.54 13.78 -6.50
N PRO A 102 3.29 14.00 -7.81
CA PRO A 102 2.94 12.93 -8.74
C PRO A 102 3.94 11.77 -8.70
N GLY A 103 3.43 10.55 -8.75
CA GLY A 103 4.26 9.34 -8.69
C GLY A 103 4.83 9.04 -7.30
N SER A 104 4.35 9.70 -6.24
CA SER A 104 4.76 9.42 -4.87
C SER A 104 3.94 8.29 -4.24
N LEU A 105 4.61 7.51 -3.37
CA LEU A 105 4.00 6.52 -2.50
C LEU A 105 4.06 7.03 -1.06
N ILE A 106 2.89 7.22 -0.45
CA ILE A 106 2.71 7.79 0.89
C ILE A 106 2.13 6.73 1.81
N LEU A 107 2.80 6.45 2.91
CA LEU A 107 2.27 5.60 3.98
C LEU A 107 1.60 6.47 5.04
N PHE A 108 0.34 6.22 5.31
CA PHE A 108 -0.43 6.91 6.34
C PHE A 108 -0.75 5.93 7.48
N GLY A 109 0.01 6.01 8.54
CA GLY A 109 -0.04 5.13 9.70
C GLY A 109 -0.72 5.77 10.90
N GLY A 110 -1.30 4.93 11.77
CA GLY A 110 -1.92 5.37 13.02
C GLY A 110 -2.67 4.22 13.69
N GLU A 111 -3.04 4.39 14.97
CA GLU A 111 -3.81 3.40 15.70
C GLU A 111 -5.16 3.09 15.03
N PRO A 112 -5.70 1.86 15.18
CA PRO A 112 -7.04 1.53 14.74
C PRO A 112 -8.08 2.46 15.40
N GLY A 113 -9.04 2.97 14.60
CA GLY A 113 -10.10 3.86 15.09
C GLY A 113 -9.68 5.31 15.36
N ILE A 114 -8.43 5.73 15.02
CA ILE A 114 -7.96 7.11 15.22
C ILE A 114 -8.58 8.12 14.24
N GLY A 115 -9.18 7.65 13.13
CA GLY A 115 -9.80 8.51 12.11
C GLY A 115 -9.09 8.54 10.75
N LYS A 116 -8.13 7.64 10.47
CA LYS A 116 -7.37 7.61 9.19
C LYS A 116 -8.27 7.54 7.97
N SER A 117 -9.15 6.55 7.93
CA SER A 117 -10.08 6.33 6.81
C SER A 117 -11.04 7.52 6.61
N THR A 118 -11.48 8.13 7.72
CA THR A 118 -12.33 9.34 7.67
C THR A 118 -11.58 10.51 7.06
N LEU A 119 -10.35 10.79 7.51
CA LEU A 119 -9.54 11.88 6.96
C LEU A 119 -9.23 11.67 5.47
N MET A 120 -8.89 10.44 5.07
CA MET A 120 -8.58 10.15 3.67
C MET A 120 -9.82 10.23 2.77
N LEU A 121 -10.98 9.75 3.24
CA LEU A 121 -12.23 9.92 2.52
C LEU A 121 -12.61 11.41 2.41
N GLN A 122 -12.49 12.16 3.51
CA GLN A 122 -12.74 13.62 3.51
C GLN A 122 -11.81 14.34 2.53
N MET A 123 -10.53 13.99 2.48
CA MET A 123 -9.58 14.53 1.50
C MET A 123 -10.03 14.20 0.08
N ALA A 124 -10.37 12.93 -0.21
CA ALA A 124 -10.83 12.50 -1.52
C ALA A 124 -12.10 13.24 -1.98
N LEU A 125 -13.06 13.46 -1.08
CA LEU A 125 -14.31 14.14 -1.40
C LEU A 125 -14.16 15.65 -1.54
N LYS A 126 -13.21 16.28 -0.85
CA LYS A 126 -12.94 17.73 -0.98
C LYS A 126 -12.11 18.07 -2.24
N GLN A 127 -11.38 17.11 -2.82
CA GLN A 127 -10.49 17.35 -3.98
C GLN A 127 -11.25 17.27 -5.32
N LEU A 128 -12.08 18.25 -5.61
CA LEU A 128 -12.92 18.27 -6.81
C LEU A 128 -12.13 18.35 -8.14
N ASN A 129 -10.88 18.80 -8.10
CA ASN A 129 -10.02 18.97 -9.28
C ASN A 129 -9.20 17.72 -9.63
N LEU A 130 -9.17 16.71 -8.75
CA LEU A 130 -8.42 15.47 -8.95
C LEU A 130 -9.37 14.28 -9.14
N SER A 131 -8.96 13.35 -9.98
CA SER A 131 -9.60 12.04 -10.09
C SER A 131 -9.05 11.15 -8.98
N VAL A 132 -9.92 10.64 -8.11
CA VAL A 132 -9.53 9.81 -6.97
C VAL A 132 -10.16 8.43 -7.11
N LEU A 133 -9.35 7.38 -6.97
CA LEU A 133 -9.84 6.01 -6.79
C LEU A 133 -9.61 5.61 -5.32
N TYR A 134 -10.70 5.44 -4.58
CA TYR A 134 -10.69 4.98 -3.19
C TYR A 134 -11.00 3.48 -3.14
N VAL A 135 -10.01 2.69 -2.74
CA VAL A 135 -10.12 1.23 -2.64
C VAL A 135 -10.25 0.84 -1.18
N SER A 136 -11.32 0.12 -0.84
CA SER A 136 -11.53 -0.42 0.49
C SER A 136 -11.52 -1.95 0.48
N GLY A 137 -10.74 -2.53 1.38
CA GLY A 137 -10.77 -3.95 1.68
C GLY A 137 -11.42 -4.29 3.02
N GLU A 138 -11.86 -3.27 3.78
CA GLU A 138 -12.41 -3.45 5.13
C GLU A 138 -13.89 -3.06 5.23
N GLU A 139 -14.32 -2.05 4.48
CA GLU A 139 -15.67 -1.49 4.58
C GLU A 139 -16.49 -1.78 3.32
N SER A 140 -17.80 -1.93 3.47
CA SER A 140 -18.72 -2.05 2.34
C SER A 140 -19.02 -0.68 1.69
N GLU A 141 -19.60 -0.71 0.48
CA GLU A 141 -20.03 0.50 -0.23
C GLU A 141 -21.00 1.34 0.61
N GLU A 142 -21.95 0.68 1.30
CA GLU A 142 -22.92 1.33 2.15
C GLU A 142 -22.25 2.05 3.33
N GLN A 143 -21.24 1.44 3.95
CA GLN A 143 -20.52 2.04 5.08
C GLN A 143 -19.74 3.29 4.64
N ILE A 144 -19.09 3.24 3.47
CA ILE A 144 -18.40 4.41 2.91
C ILE A 144 -19.42 5.47 2.53
N ARG A 145 -20.56 5.11 1.93
CA ARG A 145 -21.64 6.04 1.58
C ARG A 145 -22.20 6.74 2.81
N MET A 146 -22.52 6.00 3.87
CA MET A 146 -22.99 6.57 5.14
C MET A 146 -21.97 7.55 5.75
N ARG A 147 -20.66 7.25 5.62
CA ARG A 147 -19.60 8.14 6.08
C ARG A 147 -19.54 9.42 5.25
N ALA A 148 -19.63 9.31 3.92
CA ALA A 148 -19.67 10.48 3.02
C ALA A 148 -20.87 11.38 3.31
N GLU A 149 -22.06 10.80 3.53
CA GLU A 149 -23.29 11.53 3.90
C GLU A 149 -23.14 12.25 5.25
N ARG A 150 -22.54 11.59 6.25
CA ARG A 150 -22.25 12.22 7.54
C ARG A 150 -21.29 13.40 7.43
N LEU A 151 -20.32 13.33 6.52
CA LEU A 151 -19.40 14.42 6.20
C LEU A 151 -20.08 15.55 5.41
N GLY A 152 -21.25 15.32 4.83
CA GLY A 152 -21.94 16.28 3.97
C GLY A 152 -21.17 16.61 2.68
N LEU A 153 -20.35 15.69 2.20
CA LEU A 153 -19.48 15.86 1.03
C LEU A 153 -19.84 14.89 -0.09
N ASP A 154 -19.73 15.37 -1.32
CA ASP A 154 -19.86 14.57 -2.52
C ASP A 154 -18.83 15.00 -3.58
N ASN A 155 -18.31 14.03 -4.34
CA ASN A 155 -17.36 14.29 -5.41
C ASN A 155 -17.55 13.26 -6.54
N PRO A 156 -18.09 13.67 -7.69
CA PRO A 156 -18.32 12.76 -8.82
C PRO A 156 -17.01 12.21 -9.43
N ARG A 157 -15.87 12.79 -9.08
CA ARG A 157 -14.54 12.31 -9.51
C ARG A 157 -13.88 11.39 -8.49
N CYS A 158 -14.54 11.08 -7.38
CA CYS A 158 -14.12 10.09 -6.40
C CYS A 158 -14.84 8.78 -6.69
N LEU A 159 -14.13 7.84 -7.28
CA LEU A 159 -14.62 6.48 -7.54
C LEU A 159 -14.27 5.59 -6.36
N VAL A 160 -15.17 4.70 -5.98
CA VAL A 160 -14.99 3.75 -4.88
C VAL A 160 -14.95 2.34 -5.43
N LEU A 161 -14.03 1.51 -4.96
CA LEU A 161 -13.85 0.12 -5.36
C LEU A 161 -13.69 -0.77 -4.12
N MET A 162 -14.54 -1.80 -4.01
CA MET A 162 -14.42 -2.85 -2.98
C MET A 162 -13.60 -3.98 -3.55
N GLU A 163 -12.30 -4.01 -3.26
CA GLU A 163 -11.40 -5.03 -3.80
C GLU A 163 -10.19 -5.25 -2.87
N THR A 164 -9.74 -6.51 -2.80
CA THR A 164 -8.55 -6.90 -2.04
C THR A 164 -7.46 -7.54 -2.91
N SER A 165 -7.80 -7.95 -4.14
CA SER A 165 -6.82 -8.45 -5.10
C SER A 165 -6.02 -7.29 -5.69
N LEU A 166 -4.71 -7.30 -5.44
CA LEU A 166 -3.80 -6.29 -5.99
C LEU A 166 -3.85 -6.25 -7.52
N GLU A 167 -3.96 -7.41 -8.17
CA GLU A 167 -4.02 -7.52 -9.63
C GLU A 167 -5.22 -6.79 -10.21
N ASN A 168 -6.41 -6.99 -9.62
CA ASN A 168 -7.63 -6.33 -10.05
C ASN A 168 -7.58 -4.82 -9.80
N ILE A 169 -7.06 -4.41 -8.64
CA ILE A 169 -6.89 -2.99 -8.29
C ILE A 169 -6.00 -2.30 -9.33
N LEU A 170 -4.85 -2.89 -9.66
CA LEU A 170 -3.93 -2.32 -10.66
C LEU A 170 -4.56 -2.26 -12.05
N LEU A 171 -5.32 -3.29 -12.45
CA LEU A 171 -6.06 -3.30 -13.73
C LEU A 171 -7.02 -2.12 -13.82
N HIS A 172 -7.88 -1.91 -12.81
CA HIS A 172 -8.79 -0.79 -12.76
C HIS A 172 -8.06 0.56 -12.70
N ALA A 173 -6.97 0.66 -11.94
CA ALA A 173 -6.19 1.88 -11.85
C ALA A 173 -5.49 2.25 -13.18
N GLU A 174 -5.03 1.26 -13.97
CA GLU A 174 -4.48 1.47 -15.31
C GLU A 174 -5.53 1.95 -16.32
N GLU A 175 -6.78 1.48 -16.19
CA GLU A 175 -7.91 1.88 -17.03
C GLU A 175 -8.41 3.29 -16.66
N ILE A 176 -8.63 3.55 -15.38
CA ILE A 176 -9.18 4.82 -14.84
C ILE A 176 -8.15 5.94 -14.90
N LYS A 177 -6.87 5.63 -14.69
CA LYS A 177 -5.73 6.58 -14.59
C LYS A 177 -6.01 7.69 -13.58
N PRO A 178 -6.25 7.35 -12.31
CA PRO A 178 -6.55 8.34 -11.29
C PRO A 178 -5.31 9.20 -10.98
N ASP A 179 -5.53 10.47 -10.60
CA ASP A 179 -4.48 11.34 -10.06
C ASP A 179 -4.03 10.84 -8.68
N VAL A 180 -4.98 10.31 -7.90
CA VAL A 180 -4.75 9.78 -6.55
C VAL A 180 -5.41 8.40 -6.39
N LEU A 181 -4.66 7.43 -5.89
CA LEU A 181 -5.14 6.11 -5.50
C LEU A 181 -4.99 5.96 -3.99
N ILE A 182 -6.08 5.67 -3.28
CA ILE A 182 -6.08 5.44 -1.82
C ILE A 182 -6.41 3.98 -1.57
N ILE A 183 -5.58 3.30 -0.78
CA ILE A 183 -5.75 1.91 -0.37
C ILE A 183 -6.06 1.87 1.13
N ASP A 184 -7.24 1.40 1.49
CA ASP A 184 -7.73 1.28 2.88
C ASP A 184 -8.18 -0.16 3.18
N SER A 185 -7.29 -1.01 3.70
CA SER A 185 -5.91 -0.81 4.12
C SER A 185 -4.93 -1.71 3.36
N ILE A 186 -3.63 -1.43 3.48
CA ILE A 186 -2.58 -2.27 2.89
C ILE A 186 -2.59 -3.71 3.46
N GLN A 187 -3.09 -3.89 4.69
CA GLN A 187 -3.15 -5.18 5.36
C GLN A 187 -4.20 -6.13 4.77
N THR A 188 -5.23 -5.60 4.10
CA THR A 188 -6.28 -6.42 3.48
C THR A 188 -5.90 -6.91 2.09
N LEU A 189 -4.88 -6.31 1.48
CA LEU A 189 -4.48 -6.66 0.14
C LEU A 189 -3.81 -8.04 0.07
N SER A 190 -4.07 -8.71 -1.04
CA SER A 190 -3.40 -9.95 -1.42
C SER A 190 -2.91 -9.88 -2.86
N SER A 191 -1.73 -10.43 -3.11
CA SER A 191 -1.17 -10.65 -4.45
C SER A 191 -1.09 -12.14 -4.73
N GLN A 192 -1.48 -12.54 -5.92
CA GLN A 192 -1.40 -13.95 -6.36
C GLN A 192 0.04 -14.46 -6.47
N GLY A 193 1.02 -13.55 -6.51
CA GLY A 193 2.44 -13.90 -6.59
C GLY A 193 3.03 -14.54 -5.33
N ILE A 194 2.30 -14.49 -4.20
CA ILE A 194 2.75 -15.01 -2.89
C ILE A 194 1.60 -15.74 -2.20
N GLU A 195 1.83 -16.97 -1.76
CA GLU A 195 0.83 -17.81 -1.06
C GLU A 195 0.77 -17.57 0.45
N SER A 196 1.05 -16.40 0.93
CA SER A 196 0.87 -16.06 2.35
C SER A 196 -0.47 -15.36 2.58
N SER A 197 -0.97 -15.41 3.81
CA SER A 197 -2.23 -14.77 4.18
C SER A 197 -2.17 -13.24 4.01
N PRO A 198 -3.29 -12.58 3.66
CA PRO A 198 -3.39 -11.12 3.71
C PRO A 198 -2.92 -10.59 5.07
N GLY A 199 -2.26 -9.43 5.09
CA GLY A 199 -1.70 -8.85 6.30
C GLY A 199 -0.35 -9.44 6.75
N SER A 200 0.10 -10.57 6.17
CA SER A 200 1.45 -11.06 6.42
C SER A 200 2.51 -10.10 5.88
N VAL A 201 3.70 -10.15 6.46
CA VAL A 201 4.81 -9.24 6.09
C VAL A 201 5.19 -9.37 4.63
N SER A 202 5.20 -10.58 4.10
CA SER A 202 5.53 -10.85 2.70
C SER A 202 4.47 -10.29 1.76
N GLN A 203 3.17 -10.46 2.06
CA GLN A 203 2.07 -9.89 1.26
C GLN A 203 2.11 -8.36 1.28
N VAL A 204 2.21 -7.77 2.46
CA VAL A 204 2.26 -6.30 2.62
C VAL A 204 3.45 -5.70 1.86
N ARG A 205 4.62 -6.36 1.93
CA ARG A 205 5.83 -5.94 1.21
C ARG A 205 5.67 -6.04 -0.30
N GLU A 206 5.15 -7.16 -0.79
CA GLU A 206 4.91 -7.36 -2.23
C GLU A 206 3.91 -6.36 -2.77
N CYS A 207 2.76 -6.19 -2.10
CA CYS A 207 1.75 -5.22 -2.49
C CYS A 207 2.32 -3.80 -2.53
N ALA A 208 3.07 -3.38 -1.50
CA ALA A 208 3.70 -2.07 -1.48
C ALA A 208 4.77 -1.89 -2.58
N SER A 209 5.54 -2.95 -2.89
CA SER A 209 6.53 -2.92 -3.98
C SER A 209 5.89 -2.70 -5.35
N ARG A 210 4.80 -3.40 -5.63
CA ARG A 210 4.05 -3.27 -6.88
C ARG A 210 3.32 -1.93 -6.97
N MET A 211 2.74 -1.44 -5.86
CA MET A 211 2.14 -0.11 -5.80
C MET A 211 3.18 1.00 -6.01
N MET A 212 4.40 0.85 -5.47
CA MET A 212 5.49 1.81 -5.72
C MET A 212 5.87 1.84 -7.20
N LYS A 213 5.99 0.68 -7.84
CA LYS A 213 6.27 0.60 -9.28
C LYS A 213 5.15 1.28 -10.07
N PHE A 214 3.89 0.95 -9.81
CA PHE A 214 2.73 1.56 -10.45
C PHE A 214 2.74 3.09 -10.28
N ALA A 215 2.92 3.61 -9.06
CA ALA A 215 2.98 5.04 -8.78
C ALA A 215 4.02 5.74 -9.67
N LYS A 216 5.25 5.19 -9.74
CA LYS A 216 6.35 5.78 -10.53
C LYS A 216 6.11 5.73 -12.04
N GLU A 217 5.48 4.67 -12.55
CA GLU A 217 5.23 4.48 -13.99
C GLU A 217 4.01 5.28 -14.48
N SER A 218 2.97 5.41 -13.65
CA SER A 218 1.72 6.13 -14.00
C SER A 218 1.71 7.60 -13.58
N ASN A 219 2.64 8.07 -12.75
CA ASN A 219 2.62 9.35 -12.06
C ASN A 219 1.40 9.53 -11.10
N THR A 220 0.72 8.46 -10.75
CA THR A 220 -0.36 8.47 -9.76
C THR A 220 0.21 8.62 -8.36
N VAL A 221 -0.38 9.48 -7.53
CA VAL A 221 -0.08 9.52 -6.09
C VAL A 221 -0.78 8.38 -5.40
N VAL A 222 -0.04 7.54 -4.67
CA VAL A 222 -0.63 6.39 -3.98
C VAL A 222 -0.53 6.59 -2.46
N PHE A 223 -1.68 6.55 -1.77
CA PHE A 223 -1.76 6.46 -0.33
C PHE A 223 -1.97 5.01 0.10
N LEU A 224 -1.14 4.53 1.01
CA LEU A 224 -1.33 3.27 1.71
C LEU A 224 -1.72 3.57 3.15
N ILE A 225 -2.95 3.28 3.52
CA ILE A 225 -3.39 3.35 4.92
C ILE A 225 -2.92 2.09 5.63
N GLY A 226 -2.28 2.26 6.80
CA GLY A 226 -1.78 1.17 7.61
C GLY A 226 -2.09 1.36 9.10
N HIS A 227 -2.21 0.24 9.83
CA HIS A 227 -2.37 0.26 11.27
C HIS A 227 -1.00 0.23 11.96
N ILE A 228 -0.84 1.02 13.03
CA ILE A 228 0.32 0.99 13.91
C ILE A 228 -0.04 0.14 15.13
N THR A 229 0.87 -0.72 15.60
CA THR A 229 0.71 -1.44 16.85
C THR A 229 0.82 -0.50 18.06
N LYS A 230 0.31 -0.92 19.23
CA LYS A 230 0.39 -0.14 20.49
C LYS A 230 1.82 0.22 20.93
N GLU A 231 2.81 -0.45 20.37
CA GLU A 231 4.23 -0.22 20.63
C GLU A 231 4.82 0.87 19.72
N GLY A 232 3.98 1.60 18.98
CA GLY A 232 4.40 2.69 18.07
C GLY A 232 5.10 2.20 16.81
N THR A 233 5.14 0.89 16.58
CA THR A 233 5.61 0.29 15.36
C THR A 233 4.43 0.04 14.42
N LEU A 234 4.56 0.41 13.15
CA LEU A 234 3.57 0.02 12.13
C LEU A 234 3.33 -1.49 12.23
N ALA A 235 2.04 -1.87 12.36
CA ALA A 235 1.63 -3.27 12.19
C ALA A 235 1.84 -3.66 10.73
N GLY A 236 2.99 -4.15 10.48
CA GLY A 236 3.62 -4.35 9.20
C GLY A 236 5.03 -3.80 9.29
N PRO A 237 5.98 -4.39 8.57
CA PRO A 237 7.39 -4.22 8.90
C PRO A 237 7.82 -2.77 8.72
N LYS A 238 8.77 -2.32 9.54
CA LYS A 238 9.62 -1.14 9.30
C LYS A 238 10.14 -1.07 7.86
N VAL A 239 10.06 -2.18 7.14
CA VAL A 239 10.32 -2.32 5.71
C VAL A 239 9.49 -1.35 4.88
N LEU A 240 8.20 -1.11 5.19
CA LEU A 240 7.38 -0.16 4.43
C LEU A 240 7.90 1.27 4.54
N GLU A 241 8.39 1.68 5.72
CA GLU A 241 8.95 3.02 5.91
C GLU A 241 10.16 3.28 5.00
N HIS A 242 10.97 2.25 4.73
CA HIS A 242 12.10 2.37 3.81
C HIS A 242 11.68 2.42 2.34
N MET A 243 10.59 1.75 1.99
CA MET A 243 10.11 1.65 0.61
C MET A 243 9.39 2.92 0.14
N VAL A 244 8.57 3.53 0.99
CA VAL A 244 7.75 4.69 0.62
C VAL A 244 8.55 5.99 0.56
N ASP A 245 8.01 6.97 -0.15
CA ASP A 245 8.63 8.31 -0.27
C ASP A 245 8.32 9.19 0.94
N THR A 246 7.11 9.05 1.49
CA THR A 246 6.64 9.83 2.65
C THR A 246 5.95 8.92 3.66
N VAL A 247 6.20 9.14 4.94
CA VAL A 247 5.51 8.48 6.06
C VAL A 247 4.82 9.54 6.89
N LEU A 248 3.51 9.46 6.96
CA LEU A 248 2.64 10.24 7.83
C LEU A 248 2.20 9.37 9.00
N GLN A 249 2.34 9.88 10.21
CA GLN A 249 1.79 9.28 11.42
C GLN A 249 0.65 10.12 11.95
N PHE A 250 -0.48 9.46 12.23
CA PHE A 250 -1.67 10.06 12.81
C PHE A 250 -1.79 9.56 14.24
N GLU A 251 -1.61 10.47 15.20
CA GLU A 251 -1.49 10.20 16.62
C GLU A 251 -2.61 10.95 17.38
N GLY A 252 -2.96 10.45 18.54
CA GLY A 252 -3.88 11.14 19.44
C GLY A 252 -4.40 10.22 20.53
N ASP A 253 -4.82 10.82 21.62
CA ASP A 253 -5.52 10.12 22.68
C ASP A 253 -7.02 10.05 22.35
N ARG A 254 -7.66 8.90 22.62
CA ARG A 254 -9.11 8.70 22.42
C ARG A 254 -9.96 9.65 23.29
N HIS A 255 -9.39 10.18 24.36
CA HIS A 255 -10.03 11.13 25.27
C HIS A 255 -9.87 12.60 24.87
N HIS A 256 -9.01 12.90 23.88
CA HIS A 256 -8.81 14.25 23.38
C HIS A 256 -9.44 14.44 22.01
N ILE A 257 -9.99 15.63 21.80
CA ILE A 257 -10.61 16.01 20.51
C ILE A 257 -9.60 16.24 19.40
N TYR A 258 -8.33 16.50 19.75
CA TYR A 258 -7.28 16.77 18.78
C TYR A 258 -6.55 15.52 18.33
N ARG A 259 -6.21 15.50 17.04
CA ARG A 259 -5.36 14.50 16.41
C ARG A 259 -4.14 15.20 15.81
N LEU A 260 -2.98 14.64 16.06
CA LEU A 260 -1.70 15.15 15.56
C LEU A 260 -1.28 14.36 14.34
N MET A 261 -0.89 15.05 13.29
CA MET A 261 -0.34 14.45 12.10
C MET A 261 1.13 14.86 11.96
N ARG A 262 2.02 13.88 11.92
CA ARG A 262 3.46 14.09 11.80
C ARG A 262 4.00 13.42 10.55
N THR A 263 4.95 14.07 9.91
CA THR A 263 5.77 13.46 8.87
C THR A 263 7.05 12.94 9.50
N THR A 264 7.23 11.62 9.53
CA THR A 264 8.47 11.00 10.05
C THR A 264 9.50 10.75 8.95
N LYS A 265 9.06 10.74 7.69
CA LYS A 265 9.90 10.68 6.50
C LYS A 265 9.25 11.47 5.37
N ASN A 266 10.04 12.30 4.67
CA ASN A 266 9.59 13.01 3.48
C ASN A 266 10.77 13.24 2.52
N ARG A 267 10.75 12.59 1.35
CA ARG A 267 11.78 12.79 0.33
C ARG A 267 11.64 14.10 -0.43
N PHE A 268 10.50 14.77 -0.27
CA PHE A 268 10.13 15.96 -1.06
C PHE A 268 10.05 17.22 -0.22
N GLY A 269 10.26 17.16 1.09
CA GLY A 269 10.13 18.31 1.98
C GLY A 269 10.63 18.06 3.39
N SER A 270 10.35 19.05 4.26
CA SER A 270 10.68 18.97 5.68
C SER A 270 9.87 17.92 6.42
N THR A 271 10.40 17.37 7.50
CA THR A 271 9.70 16.51 8.47
C THR A 271 9.39 17.24 9.79
N ASN A 272 9.64 18.56 9.85
CA ASN A 272 9.46 19.34 11.08
C ASN A 272 8.02 19.85 11.29
N GLU A 273 7.16 19.69 10.28
CA GLU A 273 5.79 20.17 10.33
C GLU A 273 4.90 19.25 11.15
N LEU A 274 4.00 19.85 11.94
CA LEU A 274 2.99 19.18 12.75
C LEU A 274 1.60 19.68 12.34
N GLY A 275 0.77 18.79 11.82
CA GLY A 275 -0.65 19.05 11.55
C GLY A 275 -1.51 18.80 12.77
N ILE A 276 -2.50 19.64 13.01
CA ILE A 276 -3.46 19.51 14.10
C ILE A 276 -4.86 19.43 13.50
N ASN A 277 -5.55 18.34 13.77
CA ASN A 277 -6.92 18.11 13.34
C ASN A 277 -7.84 17.99 14.56
N GLU A 278 -9.03 18.53 14.50
CA GLU A 278 -10.05 18.39 15.51
C GLU A 278 -11.05 17.31 15.09
N MET A 279 -11.33 16.36 15.99
CA MET A 279 -12.37 15.35 15.80
C MET A 279 -13.72 15.95 16.14
N GLN A 280 -14.59 16.06 15.16
CA GLN A 280 -15.96 16.53 15.31
C GLN A 280 -16.95 15.38 15.18
N GLY A 281 -18.23 15.61 15.55
CA GLY A 281 -19.28 14.59 15.46
C GLY A 281 -19.53 14.09 14.03
N ALA A 282 -19.19 14.89 13.05
CA ALA A 282 -19.30 14.52 11.63
C ALA A 282 -18.05 13.79 11.08
N GLY A 283 -16.91 13.92 11.75
CA GLY A 283 -15.64 13.31 11.29
C GLY A 283 -14.42 14.14 11.61
#